data_aee53aed2ea2fad1d4818155f176badf
#
_entry.id   aee53aed2ea2fad1d4818155f176badf
#
_cell.length_a   1.000
_cell.length_b   1.000
_cell.length_c   1.000
_cell.angle_alpha   90.00
_cell.angle_beta   90.00
_cell.angle_gamma   90.00
#
_symmetry.space_group_name_H-M   'P 1'
#
loop_
_entity.id
_entity.type
_entity.pdbx_description
1 polymer ?
#
loop_
_entity_poly.entity_id
_entity_poly.type
_entity_poly.pdbx_seq_one_letter_code
_entity_poly.pdbx_strand_id
1 'polypeptide(L)'
;MRHEIKYVVARNSKPFKYQHPKYKITLGDVMKIERDERRLDFHDIGREIKQKRERKGMTQEQLAYIIDRDPRTVMYHENDGQHPSLNVFYQLVTMFDISVDQFFYPDMGADDACKKRINIMLSSMNKKELELVEKLIRAIKDAKETEEA
;
A
#
# COMPACT_ATOMS: atom_id res chain seq x y z
N MET A 1 4.88 22.77 32.39
CA MET A 1 3.86 23.32 31.46
C MET A 1 3.25 22.17 30.70
N ARG A 2 1.98 21.88 30.95
CA ARG A 2 1.24 20.81 30.26
C ARG A 2 0.61 21.44 29.01
N HIS A 3 0.99 20.96 27.82
CA HIS A 3 0.32 21.34 26.59
C HIS A 3 -0.97 20.50 26.45
N GLU A 4 -2.11 21.11 26.71
CA GLU A 4 -3.41 20.56 26.35
C GLU A 4 -3.61 20.65 24.83
N ILE A 5 -3.70 19.48 24.18
CA ILE A 5 -4.11 19.40 22.79
C ILE A 5 -5.64 19.44 22.76
N LYS A 6 -6.21 20.58 22.37
CA LYS A 6 -7.66 20.73 22.17
C LYS A 6 -8.02 20.20 20.79
N TYR A 7 -8.74 19.08 20.74
CA TYR A 7 -9.38 18.62 19.51
C TYR A 7 -10.66 19.40 19.26
N VAL A 8 -10.72 20.13 18.14
CA VAL A 8 -11.94 20.76 17.66
C VAL A 8 -12.79 19.70 16.98
N VAL A 9 -13.86 19.26 17.63
CA VAL A 9 -14.85 18.37 17.02
C VAL A 9 -15.73 19.18 16.09
N ALA A 10 -15.60 18.99 14.79
CA ALA A 10 -16.51 19.57 13.80
C ALA A 10 -17.91 18.95 13.96
N ARG A 11 -18.91 19.80 14.25
CA ARG A 11 -20.33 19.41 14.30
C ARG A 11 -20.78 19.07 12.88
N ASN A 12 -21.37 17.87 12.71
CA ASN A 12 -22.07 17.36 11.52
C ASN A 12 -21.28 16.54 10.49
N SER A 13 -20.31 15.76 10.87
CA SER A 13 -19.90 14.59 10.06
C SER A 13 -20.13 13.31 10.87
N LYS A 14 -20.68 12.27 10.23
CA LYS A 14 -20.79 10.94 10.85
C LYS A 14 -19.41 10.56 11.37
N PRO A 15 -19.28 10.06 12.62
CA PRO A 15 -17.98 9.73 13.17
C PRO A 15 -17.30 8.68 12.27
N PHE A 16 -16.14 9.03 11.72
CA PHE A 16 -15.27 8.10 11.04
C PHE A 16 -14.88 7.04 12.09
N LYS A 17 -15.52 5.86 12.02
CA LYS A 17 -15.16 4.72 12.86
C LYS A 17 -13.87 4.11 12.32
N TYR A 18 -12.74 4.67 12.71
CA TYR A 18 -11.48 3.97 12.60
C TYR A 18 -11.48 2.86 13.67
N GLN A 19 -11.93 1.68 13.29
CA GLN A 19 -11.84 0.50 14.16
C GLN A 19 -10.44 -0.09 14.03
N HIS A 20 -9.50 0.42 14.81
CA HIS A 20 -8.24 -0.26 15.01
C HIS A 20 -8.50 -1.47 15.93
N PRO A 21 -8.12 -2.70 15.57
CA PRO A 21 -8.45 -3.90 16.32
C PRO A 21 -7.94 -3.93 17.77
N LYS A 22 -7.02 -3.05 18.15
CA LYS A 22 -6.46 -2.94 19.53
C LYS A 22 -6.93 -1.75 20.36
N TYR A 23 -7.68 -0.80 19.81
CA TYR A 23 -8.09 0.39 20.56
C TYR A 23 -9.62 0.49 20.63
N LYS A 24 -10.22 -0.07 21.70
CA LYS A 24 -11.59 0.27 22.11
C LYS A 24 -11.54 1.60 22.87
N ILE A 25 -11.93 2.70 22.23
CA ILE A 25 -12.14 3.97 22.92
C ILE A 25 -13.56 3.95 23.48
N THR A 26 -13.71 3.68 24.76
CA THR A 26 -14.96 3.91 25.51
C THR A 26 -14.86 5.27 26.22
N LEU A 27 -15.88 6.10 26.04
CA LEU A 27 -16.00 7.38 26.74
C LEU A 27 -16.16 7.07 28.23
N GLY A 28 -15.12 7.28 29.04
CA GLY A 28 -15.19 7.08 30.50
C GLY A 28 -13.95 6.47 31.15
N ASP A 29 -13.07 5.83 30.41
CA ASP A 29 -11.83 5.32 30.95
C ASP A 29 -10.71 6.34 30.78
N VAL A 30 -9.95 6.56 31.86
CA VAL A 30 -8.67 7.28 31.80
C VAL A 30 -7.81 6.55 30.76
N MET A 31 -7.61 7.17 29.59
CA MET A 31 -6.92 6.55 28.47
C MET A 31 -5.51 6.15 28.89
N LYS A 32 -5.24 4.86 29.13
CA LYS A 32 -3.91 4.32 29.04
C LYS A 32 -3.56 4.28 27.55
N ILE A 33 -2.85 5.31 27.10
CA ILE A 33 -2.28 5.33 25.74
C ILE A 33 -1.11 4.34 25.75
N GLU A 34 -1.32 3.14 25.21
CA GLU A 34 -0.26 2.20 24.99
C GLU A 34 0.58 2.66 23.78
N ARG A 35 1.90 2.53 23.91
CA ARG A 35 2.81 2.85 22.83
C ARG A 35 2.59 1.88 21.66
N ASP A 36 2.45 2.41 20.44
CA ASP A 36 2.42 1.57 19.23
C ASP A 36 3.84 1.04 18.96
N GLU A 37 4.02 -0.25 19.14
CA GLU A 37 5.30 -0.94 18.93
C GLU A 37 5.38 -1.64 17.56
N ARG A 38 4.33 -1.52 16.74
CA ARG A 38 4.33 -2.13 15.41
C ARG A 38 5.45 -1.55 14.57
N ARG A 39 6.16 -2.43 13.90
CA ARG A 39 7.20 -2.08 12.94
C ARG A 39 6.91 -2.79 11.63
N LEU A 40 7.13 -2.10 10.52
CA LEU A 40 7.06 -2.71 9.21
C LEU A 40 8.25 -3.64 9.02
N ASP A 41 8.00 -4.89 8.68
CA ASP A 41 9.02 -5.80 8.16
C ASP A 41 9.25 -5.48 6.68
N PHE A 42 10.45 -5.00 6.36
CA PHE A 42 10.78 -4.57 5.01
C PHE A 42 11.24 -5.72 4.10
N HIS A 43 11.44 -6.94 4.61
CA HIS A 43 11.92 -8.06 3.81
C HIS A 43 11.03 -8.38 2.62
N ASP A 44 9.71 -8.35 2.79
CA ASP A 44 8.77 -8.65 1.71
C ASP A 44 8.79 -7.58 0.61
N ILE A 45 8.83 -6.31 1.00
CA ILE A 45 8.97 -5.18 0.07
C ILE A 45 10.32 -5.24 -0.64
N GLY A 46 11.39 -5.54 0.10
CA GLY A 46 12.74 -5.69 -0.47
C GLY A 46 12.80 -6.79 -1.53
N ARG A 47 12.18 -7.93 -1.28
CA ARG A 47 12.06 -9.03 -2.26
C ARG A 47 11.27 -8.62 -3.51
N GLU A 48 10.18 -7.88 -3.35
CA GLU A 48 9.40 -7.38 -4.49
C GLU A 48 10.21 -6.38 -5.31
N ILE A 49 10.96 -5.47 -4.68
CA ILE A 49 11.87 -4.54 -5.36
C ILE A 49 12.90 -5.31 -6.18
N LYS A 50 13.55 -6.32 -5.59
CA LYS A 50 14.52 -7.17 -6.26
C LYS A 50 13.91 -7.86 -7.50
N GLN A 51 12.77 -8.50 -7.36
CA GLN A 51 12.10 -9.19 -8.46
C GLN A 51 11.74 -8.23 -9.61
N LYS A 52 11.22 -7.05 -9.28
CA LYS A 52 10.87 -6.03 -10.29
C LYS A 52 12.11 -5.48 -10.99
N ARG A 53 13.19 -5.23 -10.25
CA ARG A 53 14.49 -4.84 -10.81
C ARG A 53 15.02 -5.89 -11.79
N GLU A 54 15.03 -7.15 -11.39
CA GLU A 54 15.51 -8.27 -12.22
C GLU A 54 14.65 -8.46 -13.47
N ARG A 55 13.33 -8.34 -13.36
CA ARG A 55 12.41 -8.36 -14.52
C ARG A 55 12.68 -7.24 -15.53
N LYS A 56 13.18 -6.10 -15.07
CA LYS A 56 13.63 -5.01 -15.95
C LYS A 56 15.06 -5.20 -16.47
N GLY A 57 15.73 -6.30 -16.16
CA GLY A 57 17.11 -6.58 -16.56
C GLY A 57 18.14 -5.63 -15.93
N MET A 58 17.80 -5.02 -14.81
CA MET A 58 18.62 -3.99 -14.15
C MET A 58 19.53 -4.62 -13.09
N THR A 59 20.81 -4.21 -13.04
CA THR A 59 21.74 -4.62 -11.97
C THR A 59 21.53 -3.79 -10.69
N GLN A 60 22.08 -4.25 -9.55
CA GLN A 60 22.06 -3.49 -8.31
C GLN A 60 22.83 -2.17 -8.44
N GLU A 61 23.94 -2.16 -9.18
CA GLU A 61 24.75 -0.98 -9.45
C GLU A 61 23.96 0.06 -10.26
N GLN A 62 23.22 -0.39 -11.28
CA GLN A 62 22.38 0.50 -12.08
C GLN A 62 21.25 1.11 -11.26
N LEU A 63 20.58 0.30 -10.40
CA LEU A 63 19.56 0.82 -9.50
C LEU A 63 20.15 1.80 -8.50
N ALA A 64 21.30 1.47 -7.89
CA ALA A 64 22.00 2.30 -6.93
C ALA A 64 22.36 3.67 -7.53
N TYR A 65 22.86 3.68 -8.78
CA TYR A 65 23.14 4.92 -9.50
C TYR A 65 21.90 5.80 -9.67
N ILE A 66 20.75 5.19 -10.04
CA ILE A 66 19.51 5.94 -10.26
C ILE A 66 18.99 6.58 -8.97
N ILE A 67 19.08 5.88 -7.84
CA ILE A 67 18.54 6.36 -6.55
C ILE A 67 19.61 7.12 -5.72
N ASP A 68 20.78 7.38 -6.30
CA ASP A 68 21.91 8.03 -5.64
C ASP A 68 22.31 7.36 -4.32
N ARG A 69 22.60 6.06 -4.41
CA ARG A 69 23.03 5.24 -3.27
C ARG A 69 24.16 4.30 -3.68
N ASP A 70 24.82 3.74 -2.67
CA ASP A 70 25.81 2.68 -2.86
C ASP A 70 25.13 1.35 -3.23
N PRO A 71 25.71 0.53 -4.13
CA PRO A 71 25.16 -0.80 -4.46
C PRO A 71 24.96 -1.71 -3.26
N ARG A 72 25.82 -1.61 -2.24
CA ARG A 72 25.67 -2.34 -0.99
C ARG A 72 24.41 -1.95 -0.23
N THR A 73 24.00 -0.67 -0.31
CA THR A 73 22.73 -0.20 0.27
C THR A 73 21.54 -0.84 -0.42
N VAL A 74 21.57 -0.96 -1.75
CA VAL A 74 20.54 -1.66 -2.52
C VAL A 74 20.47 -3.14 -2.11
N MET A 75 21.62 -3.79 -1.98
CA MET A 75 21.70 -5.17 -1.51
C MET A 75 21.04 -5.34 -0.13
N TYR A 76 21.30 -4.45 0.82
CA TYR A 76 20.69 -4.50 2.16
C TYR A 76 19.17 -4.25 2.12
N HIS A 77 18.69 -3.37 1.25
CA HIS A 77 17.25 -3.16 1.06
C HIS A 77 16.57 -4.39 0.49
N GLU A 78 17.20 -5.08 -0.46
CA GLU A 78 16.63 -6.23 -1.16
C GLU A 78 16.68 -7.54 -0.35
N ASN A 79 17.71 -7.75 0.48
CA ASN A 79 17.96 -9.04 1.11
C ASN A 79 17.88 -9.04 2.63
N ASP A 80 18.21 -7.92 3.28
CA ASP A 80 18.40 -7.88 4.74
C ASP A 80 17.30 -7.08 5.46
N GLY A 81 16.23 -6.71 4.75
CA GLY A 81 15.10 -5.97 5.34
C GLY A 81 15.44 -4.57 5.84
N GLN A 82 16.59 -4.01 5.45
CA GLN A 82 16.93 -2.64 5.80
C GLN A 82 16.00 -1.67 5.09
N HIS A 83 15.31 -0.83 5.86
CA HIS A 83 14.41 0.14 5.25
C HIS A 83 15.16 1.35 4.68
N PRO A 84 14.79 1.77 3.47
CA PRO A 84 15.31 3.00 2.88
C PRO A 84 14.75 4.23 3.59
N SER A 85 15.35 5.40 3.33
CA SER A 85 14.71 6.66 3.66
C SER A 85 13.40 6.81 2.87
N LEU A 86 12.47 7.63 3.37
CA LEU A 86 11.16 7.82 2.73
C LEU A 86 11.28 8.25 1.26
N ASN A 87 12.23 9.12 0.94
CA ASN A 87 12.44 9.58 -0.45
C ASN A 87 12.90 8.43 -1.36
N VAL A 88 13.86 7.61 -0.88
CA VAL A 88 14.33 6.44 -1.65
C VAL A 88 13.21 5.41 -1.78
N PHE A 89 12.43 5.20 -0.72
CA PHE A 89 11.28 4.32 -0.76
C PHE A 89 10.26 4.77 -1.80
N TYR A 90 9.92 6.07 -1.81
CA TYR A 90 9.03 6.65 -2.82
C TYR A 90 9.55 6.43 -4.25
N GLN A 91 10.86 6.66 -4.50
CA GLN A 91 11.48 6.42 -5.80
C GLN A 91 11.36 4.95 -6.22
N LEU A 92 11.66 4.02 -5.31
CA LEU A 92 11.60 2.58 -5.58
C LEU A 92 10.18 2.10 -5.90
N VAL A 93 9.19 2.47 -5.10
CA VAL A 93 7.81 2.00 -5.30
C VAL A 93 7.17 2.58 -6.55
N THR A 94 7.48 3.85 -6.89
CA THR A 94 6.95 4.48 -8.10
C THR A 94 7.66 4.00 -9.37
N MET A 95 8.98 3.77 -9.32
CA MET A 95 9.76 3.24 -10.45
C MET A 95 9.33 1.83 -10.86
N PHE A 96 8.96 1.03 -9.87
CA PHE A 96 8.64 -0.39 -10.06
C PHE A 96 7.15 -0.69 -10.01
N ASP A 97 6.28 0.31 -9.91
CA ASP A 97 4.82 0.14 -9.77
C ASP A 97 4.46 -0.87 -8.67
N ILE A 98 5.04 -0.67 -7.48
CA ILE A 98 4.80 -1.53 -6.33
C ILE A 98 3.61 -0.98 -5.54
N SER A 99 2.54 -1.78 -5.42
CA SER A 99 1.45 -1.45 -4.49
C SER A 99 1.90 -1.76 -3.06
N VAL A 100 2.01 -0.73 -2.25
CA VAL A 100 2.43 -0.86 -0.84
C VAL A 100 1.32 -1.34 0.08
N ASP A 101 0.07 -1.26 -0.35
CA ASP A 101 -1.11 -1.62 0.46
C ASP A 101 -1.05 -3.04 1.01
N GLN A 102 -0.58 -4.00 0.20
CA GLN A 102 -0.44 -5.40 0.60
C GLN A 102 0.53 -5.62 1.77
N PHE A 103 1.50 -4.72 1.95
CA PHE A 103 2.50 -4.80 3.02
C PHE A 103 2.08 -3.97 4.24
N PHE A 104 1.36 -2.88 4.04
CA PHE A 104 0.91 -1.99 5.12
C PHE A 104 -0.39 -2.46 5.77
N TYR A 105 -1.21 -3.18 5.02
CA TYR A 105 -2.51 -3.66 5.45
C TYR A 105 -2.68 -5.15 5.14
N PRO A 106 -1.87 -6.04 5.74
CA PRO A 106 -1.89 -7.48 5.44
C PRO A 106 -3.25 -8.14 5.78
N ASP A 107 -3.98 -7.54 6.70
CA ASP A 107 -5.31 -8.02 7.12
C ASP A 107 -6.46 -7.53 6.20
N MET A 108 -6.14 -6.66 5.23
CA MET A 108 -7.12 -6.33 4.20
C MET A 108 -7.31 -7.56 3.31
N GLY A 109 -8.53 -8.07 3.27
CA GLY A 109 -8.87 -9.24 2.46
C GLY A 109 -8.32 -9.11 1.03
N ALA A 110 -7.86 -10.21 0.46
CA ALA A 110 -7.28 -10.25 -0.90
C ALA A 110 -8.17 -9.53 -1.93
N ASP A 111 -9.49 -9.56 -1.73
CA ASP A 111 -10.47 -8.89 -2.57
C ASP A 111 -10.36 -7.36 -2.53
N ASP A 112 -10.12 -6.76 -1.37
CA ASP A 112 -10.02 -5.31 -1.25
C ASP A 112 -8.69 -4.77 -1.82
N ALA A 113 -7.61 -5.50 -1.66
CA ALA A 113 -6.33 -5.18 -2.29
C ALA A 113 -6.42 -5.31 -3.83
N CYS A 114 -7.12 -6.32 -4.34
CA CYS A 114 -7.39 -6.49 -5.76
C CYS A 114 -8.22 -5.34 -6.31
N LYS A 115 -9.32 -4.97 -5.65
CA LYS A 115 -10.17 -3.84 -6.04
C LYS A 115 -9.42 -2.52 -6.10
N LYS A 116 -8.55 -2.25 -5.11
CA LYS A 116 -7.72 -1.03 -5.11
C LYS A 116 -6.76 -0.99 -6.29
N ARG A 117 -6.06 -2.10 -6.59
CA ARG A 117 -5.18 -2.17 -7.78
C ARG A 117 -5.93 -1.94 -9.07
N ILE A 118 -7.11 -2.55 -9.23
CA ILE A 118 -7.98 -2.34 -10.39
C ILE A 118 -8.37 -0.87 -10.49
N ASN A 119 -8.79 -0.23 -9.41
CA ASN A 119 -9.16 1.18 -9.41
C ASN A 119 -8.01 2.11 -9.82
N ILE A 120 -6.78 1.81 -9.37
CA ILE A 120 -5.58 2.57 -9.79
C ILE A 120 -5.33 2.40 -11.29
N MET A 121 -5.43 1.17 -11.83
CA MET A 121 -5.30 0.94 -13.27
C MET A 121 -6.37 1.68 -14.06
N LEU A 122 -7.62 1.62 -13.62
CA LEU A 122 -8.74 2.31 -14.27
C LEU A 122 -8.56 3.84 -14.30
N SER A 123 -8.00 4.43 -13.24
CA SER A 123 -7.79 5.88 -13.15
C SER A 123 -6.76 6.42 -14.15
N SER A 124 -5.87 5.58 -14.66
CA SER A 124 -4.86 5.93 -15.66
C SER A 124 -5.31 5.72 -17.11
N MET A 125 -6.49 5.08 -17.32
CA MET A 125 -6.99 4.73 -18.64
C MET A 125 -7.73 5.89 -19.31
N ASN A 126 -7.59 5.99 -20.62
CA ASN A 126 -8.38 6.91 -21.44
C ASN A 126 -9.79 6.37 -21.69
N LYS A 127 -10.69 7.22 -22.25
CA LYS A 127 -12.09 6.87 -22.47
C LYS A 127 -12.30 5.59 -23.31
N LYS A 128 -11.49 5.38 -24.36
CA LYS A 128 -11.61 4.19 -25.23
C LYS A 128 -11.22 2.92 -24.49
N GLU A 129 -10.19 2.99 -23.67
CA GLU A 129 -9.73 1.88 -22.81
C GLU A 129 -10.76 1.54 -21.76
N LEU A 130 -11.38 2.54 -21.13
CA LEU A 130 -12.45 2.33 -20.15
C LEU A 130 -13.70 1.68 -20.78
N GLU A 131 -14.09 2.09 -21.99
CA GLU A 131 -15.21 1.47 -22.74
C GLU A 131 -14.92 -0.02 -23.05
N LEU A 132 -13.65 -0.37 -23.34
CA LEU A 132 -13.25 -1.75 -23.57
C LEU A 132 -13.32 -2.58 -22.28
N VAL A 133 -12.82 -2.02 -21.16
CA VAL A 133 -12.90 -2.66 -19.84
C VAL A 133 -14.34 -2.87 -19.42
N GLU A 134 -15.23 -1.90 -19.65
CA GLU A 134 -16.66 -2.04 -19.35
C GLU A 134 -17.29 -3.23 -20.12
N LYS A 135 -16.98 -3.38 -21.41
CA LYS A 135 -17.45 -4.51 -22.21
C LYS A 135 -16.95 -5.86 -21.68
N LEU A 136 -15.67 -5.93 -21.25
CA LEU A 136 -15.10 -7.13 -20.64
C LEU A 136 -15.78 -7.49 -19.32
N ILE A 137 -16.04 -6.50 -18.47
CA ILE A 137 -16.74 -6.73 -17.20
C ILE A 137 -18.17 -7.24 -17.44
N ARG A 138 -18.89 -6.69 -18.42
CA ARG A 138 -20.23 -7.17 -18.79
C ARG A 138 -20.18 -8.60 -19.28
N ALA A 139 -19.26 -8.95 -20.18
CA ALA A 139 -19.09 -10.31 -20.68
C ALA A 139 -18.78 -11.33 -19.56
N ILE A 140 -17.96 -10.95 -18.57
CA ILE A 140 -17.68 -11.81 -17.40
C ILE A 140 -18.95 -12.03 -16.57
N LYS A 141 -19.78 -11.02 -16.37
CA LYS A 141 -21.05 -11.14 -15.62
C LYS A 141 -22.03 -12.06 -16.36
N ASP A 142 -22.20 -11.85 -17.66
CA ASP A 142 -23.11 -12.66 -18.49
C ASP A 142 -22.68 -14.14 -18.51
N ALA A 143 -21.36 -14.41 -18.56
CA ALA A 143 -20.83 -15.78 -18.49
C ALA A 143 -21.13 -16.47 -17.15
N LYS A 144 -21.06 -15.74 -16.03
CA LYS A 144 -21.39 -16.30 -14.69
C LYS A 144 -22.86 -16.62 -14.55
N GLU A 145 -23.76 -15.77 -15.06
CA GLU A 145 -25.21 -16.01 -15.02
C GLU A 145 -25.62 -17.25 -15.84
N THR A 146 -24.84 -17.59 -16.88
CA THR A 146 -25.07 -18.80 -17.70
C THR A 146 -24.52 -20.09 -17.06
N GLU A 147 -23.58 -20.01 -16.13
CA GLU A 147 -23.06 -21.18 -15.41
C GLU A 147 -23.91 -21.55 -14.17
N GLU A 148 -24.68 -20.60 -13.64
CA GLU A 148 -25.54 -20.81 -12.48
C GLU A 148 -27.00 -21.22 -12.85
N ALA A 149 -27.34 -21.27 -14.14
CA ALA A 149 -28.65 -21.63 -14.67
C ALA A 149 -28.68 -23.08 -15.20
#